data_3194b7d7556360625f98d0ead4ade4be
#
_entry.id   3194b7d7556360625f98d0ead4ade4be
#
_cell.length_a   1.000
_cell.length_b   1.000
_cell.length_c   1.000
_cell.angle_alpha   90.00
_cell.angle_beta   90.00
_cell.angle_gamma   90.00
#
_symmetry.space_group_name_H-M   'P 1'
#
loop_
_entity.id
_entity.type
_entity.pdbx_description
1 polymer ?
#
loop_
_entity_poly.entity_id
_entity_poly.type
_entity_poly.pdbx_seq_one_letter_code
_entity_poly.pdbx_strand_id
1 'polypeptide(L)'
;MPNELFELARRRRSCRRYTGEKIPDEIVDEILKVALLAPSSWGGHPIEFVVVRDKSTIQKIARCKRIGAPPLLQADVAIVVMANTAGLELWIEDAAVASTYILLAAEQFNVGACWIHIRNRAGQKTTADEEIRELLGVPDNFSVLNVVALGVKGENKPARTESDLPLKNIHRERF
;
A
#
# COMPACT_ATOMS: atom_id res chain seq x y z
N MET A 1 -22.40 2.75 -20.74
CA MET A 1 -20.97 2.38 -20.88
C MET A 1 -20.55 1.68 -19.59
N PRO A 2 -19.80 0.58 -19.62
CA PRO A 2 -19.31 0.00 -18.40
C PRO A 2 -18.46 1.04 -17.66
N ASN A 3 -18.68 1.19 -16.36
CA ASN A 3 -17.88 2.07 -15.52
C ASN A 3 -16.56 1.33 -15.20
N GLU A 4 -15.53 1.58 -16.00
CA GLU A 4 -14.24 0.88 -15.90
C GLU A 4 -13.63 0.99 -14.50
N LEU A 5 -13.76 2.17 -13.86
CA LEU A 5 -13.28 2.37 -12.49
C LEU A 5 -14.08 1.51 -11.49
N PHE A 6 -15.38 1.38 -11.68
CA PHE A 6 -16.20 0.53 -10.82
C PHE A 6 -15.81 -0.95 -10.96
N GLU A 7 -15.59 -1.41 -12.18
CA GLU A 7 -15.14 -2.79 -12.44
C GLU A 7 -13.75 -3.05 -11.86
N LEU A 8 -12.82 -2.09 -11.97
CA LEU A 8 -11.51 -2.17 -11.35
C LEU A 8 -11.62 -2.28 -9.82
N ALA A 9 -12.43 -1.42 -9.20
CA ALA A 9 -12.65 -1.40 -7.76
C ALA A 9 -13.27 -2.71 -7.25
N ARG A 10 -14.19 -3.31 -8.00
CA ARG A 10 -14.80 -4.62 -7.68
C ARG A 10 -13.78 -5.76 -7.69
N ARG A 11 -12.91 -5.80 -8.71
CA ARG A 11 -11.89 -6.83 -8.88
C ARG A 11 -10.78 -6.70 -7.83
N ARG A 12 -10.41 -5.47 -7.46
CA ARG A 12 -9.34 -5.25 -6.49
C ARG A 12 -9.63 -5.94 -5.16
N ARG A 13 -8.81 -6.91 -4.83
CA ARG A 13 -8.84 -7.64 -3.55
C ARG A 13 -7.45 -7.65 -2.92
N SER A 14 -7.38 -7.64 -1.59
CA SER A 14 -6.08 -7.84 -0.91
C SER A 14 -5.56 -9.24 -1.20
N CYS A 15 -4.45 -9.32 -1.94
CA CYS A 15 -3.75 -10.55 -2.26
C CYS A 15 -2.65 -10.78 -1.20
N ARG A 16 -2.63 -11.97 -0.60
CA ARG A 16 -1.70 -12.30 0.50
C ARG A 16 -0.81 -13.50 0.18
N ARG A 17 -1.01 -14.11 -0.98
CA ARG A 17 -0.18 -15.20 -1.49
C ARG A 17 0.32 -14.85 -2.87
N TYR A 18 1.61 -15.02 -3.09
CA TYR A 18 2.27 -14.71 -4.34
C TYR A 18 2.98 -15.95 -4.88
N THR A 19 3.19 -16.03 -6.20
CA THR A 19 3.86 -17.16 -6.85
C THR A 19 5.37 -17.17 -6.61
N GLY A 20 5.95 -16.02 -6.27
CA GLY A 20 7.39 -15.80 -6.17
C GLY A 20 8.04 -15.40 -7.51
N GLU A 21 7.26 -15.31 -8.59
CA GLU A 21 7.72 -14.78 -9.86
C GLU A 21 7.99 -13.26 -9.75
N LYS A 22 8.93 -12.79 -10.56
CA LYS A 22 9.31 -11.37 -10.60
C LYS A 22 8.28 -10.55 -11.38
N ILE A 23 7.88 -9.42 -10.81
CA ILE A 23 7.12 -8.38 -11.53
C ILE A 23 8.11 -7.59 -12.41
N PRO A 24 7.84 -7.37 -13.71
CA PRO A 24 8.66 -6.50 -14.54
C PRO A 24 8.87 -5.12 -13.92
N ASP A 25 10.06 -4.56 -14.05
CA ASP A 25 10.40 -3.25 -13.46
C ASP A 25 9.51 -2.15 -14.04
N GLU A 26 9.20 -2.23 -15.32
CA GLU A 26 8.31 -1.28 -16.02
C GLU A 26 6.89 -1.26 -15.43
N ILE A 27 6.39 -2.41 -14.98
CA ILE A 27 5.06 -2.48 -14.33
C ILE A 27 5.10 -1.80 -12.96
N VAL A 28 6.17 -1.96 -12.20
CA VAL A 28 6.32 -1.27 -10.90
C VAL A 28 6.43 0.23 -11.10
N ASP A 29 7.17 0.67 -12.12
CA ASP A 29 7.30 2.09 -12.47
C ASP A 29 5.95 2.70 -12.87
N GLU A 30 5.13 1.99 -13.66
CA GLU A 30 3.78 2.46 -14.00
C GLU A 30 2.87 2.55 -12.76
N ILE A 31 2.95 1.59 -11.84
CA ILE A 31 2.21 1.65 -10.56
C ILE A 31 2.63 2.88 -9.76
N LEU A 32 3.93 3.19 -9.69
CA LEU A 32 4.45 4.36 -8.98
C LEU A 32 4.05 5.68 -9.64
N LYS A 33 4.06 5.76 -10.98
CA LYS A 33 3.56 6.94 -11.71
C LYS A 33 2.10 7.24 -11.36
N VAL A 34 1.26 6.20 -11.29
CA VAL A 34 -0.14 6.36 -10.86
C VAL A 34 -0.22 6.84 -9.40
N ALA A 35 0.62 6.32 -8.51
CA ALA A 35 0.67 6.74 -7.12
C ALA A 35 1.08 8.22 -6.96
N LEU A 36 2.01 8.71 -7.79
CA LEU A 36 2.44 10.11 -7.80
C LEU A 36 1.35 11.08 -8.28
N LEU A 37 0.35 10.61 -9.00
CA LEU A 37 -0.81 11.38 -9.43
C LEU A 37 -1.92 11.45 -8.35
N ALA A 38 -1.74 10.80 -7.21
CA ALA A 38 -2.70 10.85 -6.13
C ALA A 38 -2.91 12.30 -5.65
N PRO A 39 -4.16 12.75 -5.48
CA PRO A 39 -4.41 14.07 -4.90
C PRO A 39 -3.88 14.13 -3.47
N SER A 40 -3.43 15.29 -3.07
CA SER A 40 -2.90 15.55 -1.73
C SER A 40 -3.36 16.90 -1.20
N SER A 41 -3.25 17.08 0.09
CA SER A 41 -3.56 18.32 0.78
C SER A 41 -2.79 19.48 0.16
N TRP A 42 -3.51 20.55 -0.16
CA TRP A 42 -2.96 21.77 -0.79
C TRP A 42 -2.21 21.53 -2.11
N GLY A 43 -2.35 20.36 -2.73
CA GLY A 43 -1.59 19.98 -3.94
C GLY A 43 -0.07 19.85 -3.71
N GLY A 44 0.35 19.65 -2.48
CA GLY A 44 1.77 19.66 -2.08
C GLY A 44 2.54 18.39 -2.41
N HIS A 45 1.88 17.28 -2.75
CA HIS A 45 2.48 15.97 -3.05
C HIS A 45 3.55 15.54 -2.04
N PRO A 46 3.23 15.50 -0.71
CA PRO A 46 4.24 15.29 0.33
C PRO A 46 4.63 13.83 0.53
N ILE A 47 4.02 12.90 -0.21
CA ILE A 47 4.20 11.47 0.00
C ILE A 47 5.41 10.98 -0.77
N GLU A 48 6.29 10.28 -0.06
CA GLU A 48 7.48 9.66 -0.62
C GLU A 48 7.39 8.14 -0.54
N PHE A 49 8.09 7.47 -1.45
CA PHE A 49 8.07 6.03 -1.57
C PHE A 49 9.49 5.48 -1.54
N VAL A 50 9.73 4.46 -0.70
CA VAL A 50 10.93 3.62 -0.83
C VAL A 50 10.51 2.30 -1.45
N VAL A 51 11.09 1.98 -2.61
CA VAL A 51 10.83 0.74 -3.34
C VAL A 51 11.92 -0.25 -3.03
N VAL A 52 11.56 -1.39 -2.44
CA VAL A 52 12.49 -2.43 -2.03
C VAL A 52 12.23 -3.69 -2.82
N ARG A 53 13.25 -4.20 -3.52
CA ARG A 53 13.24 -5.49 -4.24
C ARG A 53 14.19 -6.52 -3.63
N ASP A 54 15.18 -6.05 -2.84
CA ASP A 54 16.07 -7.00 -2.16
C ASP A 54 15.28 -7.85 -1.16
N LYS A 55 15.23 -9.14 -1.43
CA LYS A 55 14.43 -10.09 -0.66
C LYS A 55 14.83 -10.13 0.82
N SER A 56 16.11 -9.97 1.12
CA SER A 56 16.60 -9.95 2.50
C SER A 56 16.10 -8.73 3.25
N THR A 57 16.07 -7.57 2.59
CA THR A 57 15.55 -6.31 3.14
C THR A 57 14.04 -6.37 3.31
N ILE A 58 13.28 -6.93 2.34
CA ILE A 58 11.83 -7.15 2.48
C ILE A 58 11.52 -8.04 3.70
N GLN A 59 12.30 -9.10 3.91
CA GLN A 59 12.13 -9.97 5.08
C GLN A 59 12.45 -9.25 6.40
N LYS A 60 13.46 -8.36 6.41
CA LYS A 60 13.74 -7.51 7.58
C LYS A 60 12.58 -6.55 7.87
N ILE A 61 12.04 -5.89 6.83
CA ILE A 61 10.84 -5.03 6.95
C ILE A 61 9.66 -5.83 7.54
N ALA A 62 9.43 -7.05 7.05
CA ALA A 62 8.36 -7.91 7.60
C ALA A 62 8.54 -8.20 9.10
N ARG A 63 9.80 -8.31 9.57
CA ARG A 63 10.13 -8.56 10.98
C ARG A 63 10.02 -7.31 11.85
N CYS A 64 10.17 -6.11 11.29
CA CYS A 64 9.99 -4.85 12.03
C CYS A 64 8.57 -4.72 12.61
N LYS A 65 7.60 -5.40 12.04
CA LYS A 65 6.24 -5.47 12.60
C LYS A 65 6.05 -6.78 13.35
N ARG A 66 5.78 -6.69 14.66
CA ARG A 66 5.68 -7.88 15.53
C ARG A 66 4.60 -8.87 15.11
N ILE A 67 3.46 -8.42 14.56
CA ILE A 67 2.35 -9.27 14.11
C ILE A 67 1.75 -8.73 12.80
N GLY A 68 1.44 -9.63 11.86
CA GLY A 68 0.57 -9.30 10.72
C GLY A 68 1.26 -8.81 9.46
N ALA A 69 2.49 -9.28 9.21
CA ALA A 69 3.20 -8.99 7.95
C ALA A 69 3.52 -10.22 7.06
N PRO A 70 2.83 -11.39 7.18
CA PRO A 70 3.15 -12.56 6.37
C PRO A 70 3.18 -12.32 4.85
N PRO A 71 2.33 -11.44 4.25
CA PRO A 71 2.38 -11.20 2.81
C PRO A 71 3.73 -10.65 2.34
N LEU A 72 4.45 -9.87 3.18
CA LEU A 72 5.78 -9.36 2.83
C LEU A 72 6.83 -10.46 2.66
N LEU A 73 6.70 -11.59 3.37
CA LEU A 73 7.67 -12.68 3.31
C LEU A 73 7.74 -13.34 1.91
N GLN A 74 6.66 -13.23 1.13
CA GLN A 74 6.52 -13.79 -0.21
C GLN A 74 6.47 -12.72 -1.31
N ALA A 75 6.47 -11.44 -0.93
CA ALA A 75 6.41 -10.34 -1.88
C ALA A 75 7.68 -10.27 -2.76
N ASP A 76 7.50 -9.87 -4.02
CA ASP A 76 8.59 -9.53 -4.92
C ASP A 76 9.03 -8.08 -4.74
N VAL A 77 8.07 -7.20 -4.40
CA VAL A 77 8.34 -5.78 -4.15
C VAL A 77 7.63 -5.34 -2.88
N ALA A 78 8.29 -4.50 -2.09
CA ALA A 78 7.69 -3.75 -1.00
C ALA A 78 7.79 -2.25 -1.29
N ILE A 79 6.66 -1.55 -1.33
CA ILE A 79 6.61 -0.09 -1.45
C ILE A 79 6.30 0.47 -0.05
N VAL A 80 7.28 1.11 0.55
CA VAL A 80 7.12 1.81 1.83
C VAL A 80 6.54 3.19 1.56
N VAL A 81 5.38 3.50 2.15
CA VAL A 81 4.67 4.77 1.95
C VAL A 81 4.86 5.63 3.18
N MET A 82 5.43 6.80 3.01
CA MET A 82 5.84 7.68 4.09
C MET A 82 5.73 9.16 3.73
N ALA A 83 5.82 10.02 4.73
CA ALA A 83 5.87 11.45 4.55
C ALA A 83 6.79 12.10 5.59
N ASN A 84 7.36 13.26 5.22
CA ASN A 84 7.91 14.18 6.22
C ASN A 84 6.74 14.75 7.02
N THR A 85 6.70 14.48 8.32
CA THR A 85 5.59 14.87 9.21
C THR A 85 5.77 16.25 9.84
N ALA A 86 6.90 16.91 9.62
CA ALA A 86 7.15 18.25 10.12
C ALA A 86 6.21 19.25 9.46
N GLY A 87 5.19 19.70 10.22
CA GLY A 87 4.21 20.68 9.74
C GLY A 87 3.12 20.14 8.80
N LEU A 88 3.01 18.82 8.64
CA LEU A 88 1.99 18.17 7.82
C LEU A 88 0.93 17.48 8.68
N GLU A 89 -0.19 18.15 8.92
CA GLU A 89 -1.28 17.61 9.72
C GLU A 89 -2.00 16.45 9.01
N LEU A 90 -2.22 16.55 7.69
CA LEU A 90 -3.02 15.61 6.88
C LEU A 90 -2.18 14.54 6.16
N TRP A 91 -0.94 14.29 6.59
CA TRP A 91 -0.06 13.33 5.93
C TRP A 91 -0.62 11.89 5.92
N ILE A 92 -1.43 11.54 6.90
CA ILE A 92 -2.03 10.20 7.01
C ILE A 92 -3.05 10.00 5.90
N GLU A 93 -3.91 10.98 5.69
CA GLU A 93 -4.92 11.00 4.65
C GLU A 93 -4.26 10.98 3.28
N ASP A 94 -3.26 11.84 3.05
CA ASP A 94 -2.51 11.89 1.81
C ASP A 94 -1.81 10.55 1.51
N ALA A 95 -1.15 9.95 2.50
CA ALA A 95 -0.51 8.64 2.36
C ALA A 95 -1.51 7.51 2.12
N ALA A 96 -2.71 7.58 2.72
CA ALA A 96 -3.77 6.60 2.51
C ALA A 96 -4.33 6.70 1.08
N VAL A 97 -4.50 7.93 0.56
CA VAL A 97 -4.93 8.15 -0.83
C VAL A 97 -3.89 7.60 -1.80
N ALA A 98 -2.61 7.96 -1.65
CA ALA A 98 -1.52 7.46 -2.50
C ALA A 98 -1.44 5.92 -2.46
N SER A 99 -1.56 5.31 -1.28
CA SER A 99 -1.60 3.85 -1.14
C SER A 99 -2.79 3.22 -1.87
N THR A 100 -3.95 3.88 -1.86
CA THR A 100 -5.13 3.41 -2.61
C THR A 100 -4.89 3.43 -4.11
N TYR A 101 -4.20 4.46 -4.62
CA TYR A 101 -3.77 4.53 -6.02
C TYR A 101 -2.82 3.39 -6.38
N ILE A 102 -1.84 3.06 -5.51
CA ILE A 102 -0.98 1.87 -5.70
C ILE A 102 -1.82 0.59 -5.81
N LEU A 103 -2.79 0.40 -4.91
CA LEU A 103 -3.62 -0.81 -4.88
C LEU A 103 -4.49 -0.95 -6.14
N LEU A 104 -5.04 0.15 -6.66
CA LEU A 104 -5.85 0.16 -7.89
C LEU A 104 -4.97 -0.06 -9.13
N ALA A 105 -3.82 0.61 -9.20
CA ALA A 105 -2.87 0.43 -10.29
C ALA A 105 -2.34 -1.01 -10.34
N ALA A 106 -1.98 -1.60 -9.21
CA ALA A 106 -1.57 -3.00 -9.15
C ALA A 106 -2.65 -3.94 -9.71
N GLU A 107 -3.92 -3.73 -9.35
CA GLU A 107 -5.03 -4.53 -9.92
C GLU A 107 -5.19 -4.32 -11.41
N GLN A 108 -5.00 -3.11 -11.93
CA GLN A 108 -5.05 -2.80 -13.37
C GLN A 108 -4.01 -3.59 -14.15
N PHE A 109 -2.81 -3.76 -13.60
CA PHE A 109 -1.73 -4.56 -14.19
C PHE A 109 -1.76 -6.04 -13.78
N ASN A 110 -2.86 -6.50 -13.18
CA ASN A 110 -3.00 -7.87 -12.66
C ASN A 110 -1.92 -8.28 -11.66
N VAL A 111 -1.36 -7.32 -10.92
CA VAL A 111 -0.42 -7.53 -9.83
C VAL A 111 -1.18 -7.70 -8.53
N GLY A 112 -0.82 -8.70 -7.73
CA GLY A 112 -1.34 -8.88 -6.39
C GLY A 112 -0.79 -7.84 -5.43
N ALA A 113 -1.66 -7.20 -4.64
CA ALA A 113 -1.26 -6.17 -3.69
C ALA A 113 -1.89 -6.38 -2.32
N CYS A 114 -1.15 -6.04 -1.26
CA CYS A 114 -1.65 -6.04 0.12
C CYS A 114 -1.12 -4.86 0.92
N TRP A 115 -2.01 -4.11 1.54
CA TRP A 115 -1.68 -3.08 2.53
C TRP A 115 -1.23 -3.72 3.83
N ILE A 116 -0.01 -3.43 4.27
CA ILE A 116 0.54 -3.79 5.58
C ILE A 116 0.64 -2.53 6.43
N HIS A 117 -0.30 -2.35 7.34
CA HIS A 117 -0.35 -1.16 8.18
C HIS A 117 0.82 -1.13 9.17
N ILE A 118 1.53 0.02 9.25
CA ILE A 118 2.73 0.20 10.08
C ILE A 118 2.49 1.19 11.20
N ARG A 119 1.90 2.35 10.90
CA ARG A 119 1.65 3.40 11.88
C ARG A 119 1.00 2.86 13.16
N ASN A 120 1.49 3.24 14.33
CA ASN A 120 0.99 2.80 15.64
C ASN A 120 0.98 1.26 15.81
N ARG A 121 1.93 0.55 15.18
CA ARG A 121 2.13 -0.88 15.40
C ARG A 121 3.42 -1.14 16.17
N ALA A 122 3.35 -2.12 17.06
CA ALA A 122 4.52 -2.56 17.82
C ALA A 122 5.54 -3.23 16.90
N GLY A 123 6.79 -2.82 17.03
CA GLY A 123 7.95 -3.49 16.46
C GLY A 123 8.50 -4.57 17.40
N GLN A 124 9.74 -4.95 17.21
CA GLN A 124 10.44 -5.92 18.07
C GLN A 124 11.02 -5.24 19.32
N LYS A 125 11.59 -4.04 19.16
CA LYS A 125 12.23 -3.25 20.23
C LYS A 125 11.49 -1.95 20.47
N THR A 126 11.08 -1.28 19.39
CA THR A 126 10.40 0.02 19.41
C THR A 126 9.09 -0.06 18.62
N THR A 127 8.69 0.97 17.91
CA THR A 127 7.57 0.93 16.97
C THR A 127 8.02 0.35 15.62
N ALA A 128 7.08 -0.27 14.90
CA ALA A 128 7.38 -0.79 13.56
C ALA A 128 7.80 0.32 12.59
N ASP A 129 7.30 1.53 12.77
CA ASP A 129 7.68 2.73 12.02
C ASP A 129 9.17 3.06 12.23
N GLU A 130 9.60 3.20 13.49
CA GLU A 130 10.99 3.52 13.84
C GLU A 130 11.96 2.45 13.33
N GLU A 131 11.63 1.16 13.52
CA GLU A 131 12.49 0.06 13.06
C GLU A 131 12.62 0.02 11.54
N ILE A 132 11.56 0.35 10.78
CA ILE A 132 11.63 0.44 9.32
C ILE A 132 12.44 1.64 8.89
N ARG A 133 12.27 2.80 9.52
CA ARG A 133 13.07 4.00 9.22
C ARG A 133 14.55 3.76 9.47
N GLU A 134 14.91 3.20 10.62
CA GLU A 134 16.29 2.82 10.95
C GLU A 134 16.86 1.84 9.90
N LEU A 135 16.12 0.79 9.55
CA LEU A 135 16.54 -0.21 8.57
C LEU A 135 16.83 0.38 7.20
N LEU A 136 16.05 1.38 6.77
CA LEU A 136 16.11 1.96 5.44
C LEU A 136 16.89 3.28 5.38
N GLY A 137 17.40 3.79 6.50
CA GLY A 137 18.10 5.07 6.56
C GLY A 137 17.19 6.27 6.34
N VAL A 138 15.92 6.15 6.67
CA VAL A 138 14.92 7.23 6.55
C VAL A 138 15.10 8.21 7.70
N PRO A 139 15.12 9.55 7.45
CA PRO A 139 15.30 10.54 8.50
C PRO A 139 14.19 10.54 9.56
N ASP A 140 14.52 11.01 10.78
CA ASP A 140 13.59 10.97 11.93
C ASP A 140 12.35 11.86 11.79
N ASN A 141 12.41 12.86 10.93
CA ASN A 141 11.27 13.73 10.62
C ASN A 141 10.25 13.09 9.66
N PHE A 142 10.49 11.86 9.19
CA PHE A 142 9.53 11.07 8.43
C PHE A 142 8.74 10.10 9.32
N SER A 143 7.57 9.69 8.84
CA SER A 143 6.81 8.59 9.41
C SER A 143 6.24 7.69 8.33
N VAL A 144 6.23 6.39 8.59
CA VAL A 144 5.71 5.35 7.68
C VAL A 144 4.25 5.05 8.04
N LEU A 145 3.34 5.25 7.08
CA LEU A 145 1.95 4.84 7.26
C LEU A 145 1.78 3.33 7.10
N ASN A 146 2.30 2.81 6.00
CA ASN A 146 2.14 1.42 5.61
C ASN A 146 3.24 0.97 4.66
N VAL A 147 3.29 -0.33 4.44
CA VAL A 147 4.04 -0.94 3.33
C VAL A 147 3.03 -1.65 2.43
N VAL A 148 3.08 -1.40 1.12
CA VAL A 148 2.32 -2.17 0.14
C VAL A 148 3.19 -3.31 -0.36
N ALA A 149 2.79 -4.55 -0.05
CA ALA A 149 3.42 -5.75 -0.59
C ALA A 149 2.87 -6.04 -1.98
N LEU A 150 3.73 -6.21 -2.98
CA LEU A 150 3.38 -6.57 -4.35
C LEU A 150 3.99 -7.91 -4.75
N GLY A 151 3.27 -8.66 -5.58
CA GLY A 151 3.74 -9.92 -6.15
C GLY A 151 2.80 -10.44 -7.24
N VAL A 152 3.28 -11.36 -8.07
CA VAL A 152 2.40 -12.08 -9.00
C VAL A 152 1.39 -12.88 -8.20
N LYS A 153 0.09 -12.77 -8.54
CA LYS A 153 -1.01 -13.38 -7.78
C LYS A 153 -0.85 -14.89 -7.65
N GLY A 154 -0.69 -15.40 -6.45
CA GLY A 154 -0.70 -16.83 -6.09
C GLY A 154 -2.02 -17.31 -5.53
N GLU A 155 -3.03 -16.44 -5.48
CA GLU A 155 -4.40 -16.74 -5.10
C GLU A 155 -5.37 -15.96 -5.97
N ASN A 156 -6.53 -16.53 -6.23
CA ASN A 156 -7.62 -15.84 -6.94
C ASN A 156 -8.80 -15.65 -5.98
N LYS A 157 -9.24 -14.41 -5.83
CA LYS A 157 -10.42 -14.05 -5.04
C LYS A 157 -11.48 -13.51 -5.98
N PRO A 158 -12.74 -13.99 -5.88
CA PRO A 158 -13.81 -13.48 -6.73
C PRO A 158 -13.97 -11.97 -6.58
N ALA A 159 -14.30 -11.30 -7.67
CA ALA A 159 -14.69 -9.89 -7.63
C ALA A 159 -15.91 -9.70 -6.70
N ARG A 160 -16.03 -8.52 -6.10
CA ARG A 160 -17.23 -8.18 -5.35
C ARG A 160 -18.42 -8.03 -6.29
N THR A 161 -19.61 -8.38 -5.81
CA THR A 161 -20.87 -8.20 -6.51
C THR A 161 -21.60 -6.96 -5.99
N GLU A 162 -22.68 -6.56 -6.63
CA GLU A 162 -23.52 -5.46 -6.13
C GLU A 162 -24.11 -5.77 -4.75
N SER A 163 -24.42 -7.04 -4.49
CA SER A 163 -24.93 -7.47 -3.17
C SER A 163 -23.91 -7.34 -2.04
N ASP A 164 -22.62 -7.22 -2.35
CA ASP A 164 -21.57 -6.96 -1.36
C ASP A 164 -21.45 -5.48 -0.98
N LEU A 165 -22.17 -4.59 -1.69
CA LEU A 165 -22.10 -3.16 -1.43
C LEU A 165 -22.93 -2.80 -0.19
N PRO A 166 -22.36 -2.12 0.80
CA PRO A 166 -23.09 -1.71 2.00
C PRO A 166 -23.89 -0.42 1.73
N LEU A 167 -24.87 -0.51 0.80
CA LEU A 167 -25.65 0.65 0.36
C LEU A 167 -26.36 1.37 1.50
N LYS A 168 -26.65 0.65 2.60
CA LYS A 168 -27.22 1.22 3.84
C LYS A 168 -26.33 2.27 4.51
N ASN A 169 -25.04 2.34 4.15
CA ASN A 169 -24.11 3.35 4.68
C ASN A 169 -24.21 4.68 3.91
N ILE A 170 -25.05 4.74 2.88
CA ILE A 170 -25.29 5.96 2.11
C ILE A 170 -26.53 6.64 2.66
N HIS A 171 -26.33 7.76 3.34
CA HIS A 171 -27.39 8.63 3.83
C HIS A 171 -27.54 9.82 2.86
N ARG A 172 -28.75 10.26 2.63
CA ARG A 172 -29.04 11.41 1.75
C ARG A 172 -29.58 12.54 2.59
N GLU A 173 -28.89 13.71 2.52
CA GLU A 173 -29.18 14.96 3.22
C GLU A 173 -29.11 14.89 4.76
N ARG A 174 -29.50 13.78 5.36
CA ARG A 174 -29.43 13.56 6.82
C ARG A 174 -29.01 12.13 7.13
N PHE A 175 -28.42 11.93 8.31
CA PHE A 175 -28.10 10.61 8.86
C PHE A 175 -29.38 9.93 9.34
#